data_aae15733da06f98291a9534de64dc5f1
#
_entry.id   aae15733da06f98291a9534de64dc5f1
#
_cell.length_a   1.000
_cell.length_b   1.000
_cell.length_c   1.000
_cell.angle_alpha   90.00
_cell.angle_beta   90.00
_cell.angle_gamma   90.00
#
_symmetry.space_group_name_H-M   'P 1'
#
loop_
_entity.id
_entity.type
_entity.pdbx_description
1 polymer ?
#
loop_
_entity_poly.entity_id
_entity_poly.type
_entity_poly.pdbx_seq_one_letter_code
_entity_poly.pdbx_strand_id
1 'polypeptide(L)'
;MNNLERLRSENPLVICYTNDVVKNFTANGLLSLGASPAMSEAPEEAEDFTRMASALLINIGTLTRENEEDIIKIGKIANQQGTPIVFDPVAVGASTYRKNFCQRFLDEVNVTVIKGNASE
;
A
#
# COMPACT_ATOMS: atom_id res chain seq x y z
N MET A 1 23.68 -11.07 8.00
CA MET A 1 22.86 -9.87 8.32
C MET A 1 21.39 -10.29 8.36
N ASN A 2 20.68 -10.00 9.47
CA ASN A 2 19.26 -10.32 9.56
C ASN A 2 18.40 -9.26 8.83
N ASN A 3 17.11 -9.51 8.72
CA ASN A 3 16.23 -8.64 7.97
C ASN A 3 16.14 -7.21 8.54
N LEU A 4 16.18 -7.07 9.87
CA LEU A 4 16.14 -5.75 10.50
C LEU A 4 17.42 -4.96 10.21
N GLU A 5 18.56 -5.62 10.29
CA GLU A 5 19.86 -4.99 9.98
C GLU A 5 19.92 -4.55 8.52
N ARG A 6 19.42 -5.39 7.61
CA ARG A 6 19.36 -5.04 6.19
C ARG A 6 18.46 -3.83 5.97
N LEU A 7 17.29 -3.82 6.63
CA LEU A 7 16.34 -2.71 6.51
C LEU A 7 16.99 -1.40 6.94
N ARG A 8 17.72 -1.42 8.07
CA ARG A 8 18.39 -0.23 8.58
C ARG A 8 19.56 0.22 7.71
N SER A 9 20.32 -0.72 7.15
CA SER A 9 21.49 -0.38 6.34
C SER A 9 21.08 0.10 4.94
N GLU A 10 20.06 -0.50 4.34
CA GLU A 10 19.57 -0.15 3.00
C GLU A 10 18.63 1.04 3.00
N ASN A 11 17.94 1.28 4.11
CA ASN A 11 16.99 2.37 4.28
C ASN A 11 16.01 2.46 3.10
N PRO A 12 15.28 1.37 2.80
CA PRO A 12 14.46 1.31 1.58
C PRO A 12 13.30 2.30 1.61
N LEU A 13 12.96 2.84 0.46
CA LEU A 13 11.82 3.72 0.31
C LEU A 13 10.55 2.89 0.20
N VAL A 14 9.58 3.14 1.08
CA VAL A 14 8.28 2.49 1.07
C VAL A 14 7.21 3.55 0.84
N ILE A 15 6.50 3.46 -0.28
CA ILE A 15 5.40 4.36 -0.57
C ILE A 15 4.14 3.84 0.10
N CYS A 16 3.45 4.71 0.85
CA CYS A 16 2.26 4.35 1.59
C CYS A 16 1.05 5.08 1.02
N TYR A 17 0.11 4.32 0.47
CA TYR A 17 -1.22 4.81 0.10
C TYR A 17 -2.17 4.28 1.16
N THR A 18 -2.41 5.08 2.19
CA THR A 18 -3.09 4.62 3.40
C THR A 18 -4.16 5.61 3.83
N ASN A 19 -4.95 5.22 4.85
CA ASN A 19 -5.99 6.08 5.36
C ASN A 19 -5.43 7.18 6.28
N ASP A 20 -6.21 8.26 6.44
CA ASP A 20 -5.77 9.43 7.19
C ASP A 20 -5.59 9.17 8.69
N VAL A 21 -6.31 8.19 9.22
CA VAL A 21 -6.29 7.88 10.66
C VAL A 21 -4.94 7.29 11.08
N VAL A 22 -4.35 6.41 10.25
CA VAL A 22 -3.13 5.68 10.61
C VAL A 22 -1.88 6.19 9.90
N LYS A 23 -1.99 7.28 9.13
CA LYS A 23 -0.90 7.79 8.31
C LYS A 23 0.36 8.07 9.14
N ASN A 24 0.24 8.82 10.23
CA ASN A 24 1.38 9.15 11.08
C ASN A 24 1.94 7.92 11.80
N PHE A 25 1.07 7.03 12.26
CA PHE A 25 1.48 5.80 12.93
C PHE A 25 2.29 4.92 11.98
N THR A 26 1.81 4.76 10.75
CA THR A 26 2.49 3.96 9.73
C THR A 26 3.87 4.56 9.40
N ALA A 27 3.94 5.87 9.20
CA ALA A 27 5.20 6.54 8.90
C ALA A 27 6.20 6.38 10.04
N ASN A 28 5.77 6.59 11.28
CA ASN A 28 6.64 6.47 12.46
C ASN A 28 7.11 5.02 12.65
N GLY A 29 6.24 4.04 12.40
CA GLY A 29 6.60 2.64 12.49
C GLY A 29 7.69 2.27 11.48
N LEU A 30 7.55 2.70 10.24
CA LEU A 30 8.55 2.43 9.21
C LEU A 30 9.89 3.12 9.50
N LEU A 31 9.84 4.37 9.97
CA LEU A 31 11.05 5.10 10.38
C LEU A 31 11.77 4.38 11.51
N SER A 32 11.03 3.90 12.50
CA SER A 32 11.60 3.17 13.64
C SER A 32 12.32 1.89 13.21
N LEU A 33 11.85 1.25 12.15
CA LEU A 33 12.45 0.04 11.61
C LEU A 33 13.62 0.33 10.66
N GLY A 34 13.78 1.57 10.23
CA GLY A 34 14.86 1.97 9.33
C GLY A 34 14.45 2.20 7.90
N ALA A 35 13.16 2.05 7.57
CA ALA A 35 12.67 2.36 6.24
C ALA A 35 12.42 3.86 6.07
N SER A 36 12.34 4.32 4.84
CA SER A 36 11.98 5.70 4.51
C SER A 36 10.56 5.71 3.97
N PRO A 37 9.57 6.12 4.77
CA PRO A 37 8.19 6.19 4.31
C PRO A 37 7.93 7.46 3.50
N ALA A 38 7.10 7.34 2.47
CA ALA A 38 6.55 8.50 1.76
C ALA A 38 5.06 8.27 1.58
N MET A 39 4.27 9.28 1.90
CA MET A 39 2.82 9.22 1.78
C MET A 39 2.40 9.81 0.46
N SER A 40 1.50 9.14 -0.25
CA SER A 40 0.97 9.63 -1.52
C SER A 40 -0.51 9.35 -1.62
N GLU A 41 -1.24 10.27 -2.21
CA GLU A 41 -2.66 10.11 -2.52
C GLU A 41 -2.92 10.40 -4.00
N ALA A 42 -1.91 10.86 -4.73
CA ALA A 42 -2.05 11.31 -6.10
C ALA A 42 -1.55 10.27 -7.09
N PRO A 43 -2.40 9.74 -7.98
CA PRO A 43 -1.94 8.82 -9.00
C PRO A 43 -0.98 9.47 -10.01
N GLU A 44 -1.01 10.79 -10.12
CA GLU A 44 -0.14 11.53 -11.05
C GLU A 44 1.35 11.36 -10.72
N GLU A 45 1.69 11.13 -9.45
CA GLU A 45 3.08 10.93 -9.02
C GLU A 45 3.44 9.47 -8.78
N ALA A 46 2.47 8.55 -8.96
CA ALA A 46 2.68 7.15 -8.65
C ALA A 46 3.77 6.51 -9.50
N GLU A 47 3.88 6.88 -10.76
CA GLU A 47 4.92 6.32 -11.64
C GLU A 47 6.31 6.67 -11.13
N ASP A 48 6.53 7.92 -10.77
CA ASP A 48 7.83 8.37 -10.28
C ASP A 48 8.17 7.72 -8.94
N PHE A 49 7.21 7.70 -8.01
CA PHE A 49 7.43 7.13 -6.68
C PHE A 49 7.65 5.62 -6.73
N THR A 50 6.84 4.89 -7.49
CA THR A 50 6.98 3.43 -7.54
C THR A 50 8.26 2.99 -8.24
N ARG A 51 8.76 3.81 -9.17
CA ARG A 51 10.05 3.53 -9.81
C ARG A 51 11.20 3.55 -8.81
N MET A 52 11.14 4.44 -7.83
CA MET A 52 12.17 4.57 -6.80
C MET A 52 11.93 3.71 -5.57
N ALA A 53 10.72 3.24 -5.38
CA ALA A 53 10.33 2.56 -4.14
C ALA A 53 10.72 1.09 -4.15
N SER A 54 11.03 0.58 -2.95
CA SER A 54 11.26 -0.85 -2.73
C SER A 54 9.94 -1.60 -2.52
N ALA A 55 8.88 -0.91 -2.12
CA ALA A 55 7.56 -1.50 -1.92
C ALA A 55 6.47 -0.43 -1.90
N LEU A 56 5.24 -0.86 -2.17
CA LEU A 56 4.05 -0.02 -2.07
C LEU A 56 3.08 -0.66 -1.08
N LEU A 57 2.67 0.11 -0.08
CA LEU A 57 1.64 -0.31 0.88
C LEU A 57 0.33 0.37 0.49
N ILE A 58 -0.71 -0.41 0.24
CA ILE A 58 -2.05 0.07 -0.04
C ILE A 58 -3.00 -0.36 1.08
N ASN A 59 -3.60 0.62 1.75
CA ASN A 59 -4.56 0.41 2.83
C ASN A 59 -5.87 1.12 2.46
N ILE A 60 -6.99 0.38 2.44
CA ILE A 60 -8.27 0.90 1.96
C ILE A 60 -9.17 1.41 3.10
N GLY A 61 -8.58 1.79 4.24
CA GLY A 61 -9.36 2.26 5.40
C GLY A 61 -10.27 3.45 5.11
N THR A 62 -9.87 4.32 4.18
CA THR A 62 -10.68 5.49 3.76
C THR A 62 -11.17 5.34 2.32
N LEU A 63 -11.53 4.12 1.92
CA LEU A 63 -12.06 3.85 0.59
C LEU A 63 -13.34 4.65 0.35
N THR A 64 -13.39 5.36 -0.77
CA THR A 64 -14.57 6.08 -1.23
C THR A 64 -14.77 5.81 -2.71
N ARG A 65 -15.98 6.13 -3.21
CA ARG A 65 -16.25 5.96 -4.63
C ARG A 65 -15.33 6.82 -5.49
N GLU A 66 -14.93 7.98 -4.97
CA GLU A 66 -14.06 8.92 -5.67
C GLU A 66 -12.62 8.40 -5.80
N ASN A 67 -12.14 7.60 -4.84
CA ASN A 67 -10.75 7.15 -4.88
C ASN A 67 -10.56 5.71 -5.35
N GLU A 68 -11.64 4.97 -5.67
CA GLU A 68 -11.53 3.58 -6.14
C GLU A 68 -10.64 3.46 -7.39
N GLU A 69 -10.92 4.28 -8.39
CA GLU A 69 -10.17 4.23 -9.65
C GLU A 69 -8.71 4.63 -9.44
N ASP A 70 -8.47 5.60 -8.58
CA ASP A 70 -7.11 6.04 -8.26
C ASP A 70 -6.30 4.92 -7.61
N ILE A 71 -6.90 4.19 -6.67
CA ILE A 71 -6.24 3.08 -5.99
C ILE A 71 -5.87 1.98 -7.00
N ILE A 72 -6.79 1.62 -7.88
CA ILE A 72 -6.54 0.60 -8.90
C ILE A 72 -5.45 1.08 -9.86
N LYS A 73 -5.49 2.34 -10.27
CA LYS A 73 -4.49 2.93 -11.16
C LYS A 73 -3.10 2.88 -10.54
N ILE A 74 -2.98 3.24 -9.27
CA ILE A 74 -1.71 3.20 -8.54
C ILE A 74 -1.18 1.76 -8.48
N GLY A 75 -2.05 0.79 -8.20
CA GLY A 75 -1.68 -0.62 -8.19
C GLY A 75 -1.17 -1.10 -9.54
N LYS A 76 -1.85 -0.73 -10.61
CA LYS A 76 -1.43 -1.11 -11.97
C LYS A 76 -0.08 -0.48 -12.33
N ILE A 77 0.14 0.77 -11.95
CA ILE A 77 1.42 1.43 -12.19
C ILE A 77 2.55 0.71 -11.45
N ALA A 78 2.31 0.32 -10.19
CA ALA A 78 3.30 -0.44 -9.42
C ALA A 78 3.62 -1.77 -10.10
N ASN A 79 2.62 -2.46 -10.63
CA ASN A 79 2.85 -3.70 -11.38
C ASN A 79 3.73 -3.47 -12.62
N GLN A 80 3.50 -2.37 -13.34
CA GLN A 80 4.30 -2.02 -14.52
C GLN A 80 5.76 -1.74 -14.15
N GLN A 81 5.98 -1.15 -12.98
CA GLN A 81 7.33 -0.84 -12.49
C GLN A 81 8.00 -2.02 -11.79
N GLY A 82 7.29 -3.12 -11.59
CA GLY A 82 7.81 -4.27 -10.85
C GLY A 82 7.91 -4.05 -9.35
N THR A 83 7.21 -3.06 -8.81
CA THR A 83 7.23 -2.74 -7.38
C THR A 83 6.32 -3.67 -6.61
N PRO A 84 6.82 -4.38 -5.58
CA PRO A 84 5.96 -5.26 -4.76
C PRO A 84 4.88 -4.46 -4.05
N ILE A 85 3.69 -5.07 -3.93
CA ILE A 85 2.53 -4.45 -3.26
C ILE A 85 2.16 -5.27 -2.04
N VAL A 86 2.03 -4.58 -0.88
CA VAL A 86 1.40 -5.12 0.31
C VAL A 86 0.01 -4.49 0.39
N PHE A 87 -1.02 -5.32 0.39
CA PHE A 87 -2.42 -4.86 0.36
C PHE A 87 -3.10 -5.16 1.68
N ASP A 88 -3.67 -4.13 2.30
CA ASP A 88 -4.41 -4.24 3.56
C ASP A 88 -5.89 -3.93 3.29
N PRO A 89 -6.74 -4.97 3.15
CA PRO A 89 -8.16 -4.79 2.85
C PRO A 89 -8.96 -4.50 4.12
N VAL A 90 -8.73 -3.35 4.73
CA VAL A 90 -9.38 -2.95 5.98
C VAL A 90 -10.90 -3.09 5.89
N ALA A 91 -11.48 -3.81 6.86
CA ALA A 91 -12.92 -4.01 7.01
C ALA A 91 -13.59 -4.71 5.82
N VAL A 92 -12.87 -5.52 5.06
CA VAL A 92 -13.44 -6.22 3.90
C VAL A 92 -14.60 -7.12 4.29
N GLY A 93 -14.55 -7.74 5.46
CA GLY A 93 -15.61 -8.62 5.94
C GLY A 93 -16.85 -7.91 6.47
N ALA A 94 -16.78 -6.59 6.68
CA ALA A 94 -17.86 -5.82 7.29
C ALA A 94 -18.80 -5.18 6.27
N SER A 95 -18.46 -5.16 4.98
CA SER A 95 -19.19 -4.39 3.99
C SER A 95 -19.17 -5.09 2.63
N THR A 96 -20.33 -5.23 2.01
CA THR A 96 -20.41 -5.75 0.64
C THR A 96 -19.67 -4.85 -0.34
N TYR A 97 -19.72 -3.52 -0.12
CA TYR A 97 -19.01 -2.56 -0.94
C TYR A 97 -17.49 -2.84 -0.92
N ARG A 98 -16.92 -3.00 0.27
CA ARG A 98 -15.48 -3.27 0.41
C ARG A 98 -15.09 -4.63 -0.17
N LYS A 99 -15.94 -5.64 0.04
CA LYS A 99 -15.72 -6.97 -0.53
C LYS A 99 -15.67 -6.91 -2.06
N ASN A 100 -16.62 -6.22 -2.67
CA ASN A 100 -16.67 -6.07 -4.13
C ASN A 100 -15.46 -5.31 -4.67
N PHE A 101 -15.05 -4.25 -3.99
CA PHE A 101 -13.85 -3.51 -4.39
C PHE A 101 -12.59 -4.37 -4.28
N CYS A 102 -12.44 -5.10 -3.19
CA CYS A 102 -11.26 -5.97 -3.00
C CYS A 102 -11.20 -7.05 -4.08
N GLN A 103 -12.35 -7.65 -4.43
CA GLN A 103 -12.40 -8.63 -5.50
C GLN A 103 -11.95 -8.02 -6.83
N ARG A 104 -12.47 -6.83 -7.15
CA ARG A 104 -12.10 -6.12 -8.36
C ARG A 104 -10.61 -5.76 -8.35
N PHE A 105 -10.10 -5.26 -7.22
CA PHE A 105 -8.70 -4.90 -7.10
C PHE A 105 -7.78 -6.10 -7.33
N LEU A 106 -8.10 -7.23 -6.70
CA LEU A 106 -7.28 -8.45 -6.84
C LEU A 106 -7.38 -9.06 -8.24
N ASP A 107 -8.48 -8.82 -8.97
CA ASP A 107 -8.61 -9.26 -10.35
C ASP A 107 -7.75 -8.43 -11.32
N GLU A 108 -7.53 -7.16 -11.01
CA GLU A 108 -6.84 -6.23 -11.90
C GLU A 108 -5.39 -5.93 -11.52
N VAL A 109 -5.01 -6.20 -10.26
CA VAL A 109 -3.67 -5.86 -9.73
C VAL A 109 -3.05 -7.09 -9.11
N ASN A 110 -1.79 -7.36 -9.43
CA ASN A 110 -1.03 -8.45 -8.83
C ASN A 110 -0.44 -7.98 -7.51
N VAL A 111 -0.85 -8.62 -6.42
CA VAL A 111 -0.45 -8.28 -5.05
C VAL A 111 0.56 -9.29 -4.54
N THR A 112 1.63 -8.82 -3.88
CA THR A 112 2.66 -9.67 -3.34
C THR A 112 2.26 -10.27 -1.99
N VAL A 113 1.67 -9.46 -1.11
CA VAL A 113 1.24 -9.86 0.23
C VAL A 113 -0.10 -9.23 0.54
N ILE A 114 -1.02 -10.03 1.08
CA ILE A 114 -2.29 -9.54 1.64
C ILE A 114 -2.15 -9.62 3.16
N LYS A 115 -2.36 -8.48 3.83
CA LYS A 115 -2.24 -8.38 5.28
C LYS A 115 -3.61 -8.06 5.87
N GLY A 116 -3.94 -8.72 6.98
CA GLY A 116 -5.19 -8.44 7.67
C GLY A 116 -5.33 -9.27 8.92
N ASN A 117 -6.42 -9.05 9.66
CA ASN A 117 -6.77 -9.86 10.81
C ASN A 117 -7.85 -10.86 10.42
N ALA A 118 -8.31 -11.69 11.38
CA ALA A 118 -9.25 -12.77 11.12
C ALA A 118 -10.63 -12.29 10.59
N SER A 119 -10.98 -11.02 10.81
CA SER A 119 -12.25 -10.45 10.32
C SER A 119 -12.14 -9.88 8.91
N GLU A 120 -10.96 -9.81 8.37
CA GLU A 120 -10.66 -9.28 7.03
C GLU A 120 -10.36 -10.45 6.07
#